data_1e2ca90bfb5624bbfc9dbe2ec87f5044
#
_entry.id   1e2ca90bfb5624bbfc9dbe2ec87f5044
#
_cell.length_a   1.000
_cell.length_b   1.000
_cell.length_c   1.000
_cell.angle_alpha   90.00
_cell.angle_beta   90.00
_cell.angle_gamma   90.00
#
_symmetry.space_group_name_H-M   'P 1'
#
loop_
_entity.id
_entity.type
_entity.pdbx_description
1 polymer ?
#
loop_
_entity_poly.entity_id
_entity_poly.type
_entity_poly.pdbx_seq_one_letter_code
_entity_poly.pdbx_strand_id
1 'polypeptide(L)' 'MERIVHVTFGVHVPLDKVASMVTGLGSCAMVRATDDSQRGYVVTVQRPSAMAHIERRLAEWEKYGFLSWQVAAP' A
#
# COMPACT_ATOMS: atom_id res chain seq x y z
N MET A 1 0.25 -14.69 11.07
CA MET A 1 -0.87 -13.80 11.41
C MET A 1 -1.06 -12.78 10.30
N GLU A 2 -2.29 -12.63 9.84
CA GLU A 2 -2.61 -11.73 8.73
C GLU A 2 -2.74 -10.29 9.22
N ARG A 3 -2.20 -9.35 8.45
CA ARG A 3 -2.36 -7.92 8.69
C ARG A 3 -2.97 -7.27 7.46
N ILE A 4 -3.87 -6.34 7.69
CA ILE A 4 -4.55 -5.61 6.61
C ILE A 4 -4.17 -4.14 6.72
N VAL A 5 -3.68 -3.59 5.61
CA VAL A 5 -3.25 -2.20 5.53
C VAL A 5 -4.06 -1.50 4.45
N HIS A 6 -4.66 -0.38 4.80
CA HIS A 6 -5.37 0.47 3.86
C HIS A 6 -4.42 1.56 3.37
N VAL A 7 -4.31 1.70 2.05
CA VAL A 7 -3.41 2.66 1.41
C VAL A 7 -4.22 3.53 0.48
N THR A 8 -4.01 4.84 0.56
CA THR A 8 -4.66 5.80 -0.34
C THR A 8 -3.59 6.68 -0.96
N PHE A 9 -3.48 6.65 -2.29
CA PHE A 9 -2.53 7.49 -3.03
C PHE A 9 -3.11 8.87 -3.26
N GLY A 10 -2.24 9.88 -3.24
CA GLY A 10 -2.64 11.26 -3.49
C GLY A 10 -3.08 11.48 -4.92
N VAL A 11 -4.04 12.40 -5.12
CA VAL A 11 -4.58 12.68 -6.46
C VAL A 11 -3.54 13.29 -7.39
N HIS A 12 -2.47 13.85 -6.84
CA HIS A 12 -1.39 14.47 -7.61
C HIS A 12 -0.38 13.44 -8.14
N VAL A 13 -0.45 12.18 -7.66
CA VAL A 13 0.46 11.14 -8.12
C VAL A 13 -0.05 10.58 -9.44
N PRO A 14 0.77 10.53 -10.51
CA PRO A 14 0.33 9.95 -11.78
C PRO A 14 -0.07 8.48 -11.60
N LEU A 15 -1.11 8.06 -12.32
CA LEU A 15 -1.63 6.69 -12.19
C LEU A 15 -0.62 5.63 -12.60
N ASP A 16 0.25 5.92 -13.57
CA ASP A 16 1.29 4.98 -13.96
C ASP A 16 2.30 4.76 -12.83
N LYS A 17 2.59 5.81 -12.07
CA LYS A 17 3.46 5.71 -10.90
C LYS A 17 2.78 4.91 -9.79
N VAL A 18 1.49 5.16 -9.56
CA VAL A 18 0.71 4.38 -8.60
C VAL A 18 0.75 2.90 -8.95
N ALA A 19 0.54 2.56 -10.21
CA ALA A 19 0.56 1.18 -10.67
C ALA A 19 1.93 0.54 -10.42
N SER A 20 3.00 1.27 -10.65
CA SER A 20 4.37 0.77 -10.40
C SER A 20 4.60 0.48 -8.92
N MET A 21 4.16 1.38 -8.05
CA MET A 21 4.30 1.21 -6.60
C MET A 21 3.48 0.02 -6.10
N VAL A 22 2.24 -0.12 -6.60
CA VAL A 22 1.35 -1.23 -6.24
C VAL A 22 1.97 -2.56 -6.69
N THR A 23 2.56 -2.60 -7.88
CA THR A 23 3.25 -3.79 -8.37
C THR A 23 4.39 -4.18 -7.44
N GLY A 24 5.13 -3.19 -6.95
CA GLY A 24 6.21 -3.44 -5.98
C GLY A 24 5.69 -4.04 -4.68
N LEU A 25 4.57 -3.53 -4.16
CA LEU A 25 3.96 -4.09 -2.96
C LEU A 25 3.45 -5.50 -3.22
N GLY A 26 2.93 -5.76 -4.41
CA GLY A 26 2.39 -7.07 -4.77
C GLY A 26 3.43 -8.19 -4.79
N SER A 27 4.70 -7.86 -4.80
CA SER A 27 5.75 -8.87 -4.72
C SER A 27 5.86 -9.52 -3.34
N CYS A 28 5.34 -8.86 -2.29
CA CYS A 28 5.43 -9.34 -0.90
C CYS A 28 4.07 -9.57 -0.25
N ALA A 29 2.98 -9.15 -0.89
CA ALA A 29 1.66 -9.18 -0.29
C ALA A 29 0.59 -9.21 -1.36
N MET A 30 -0.64 -9.50 -0.95
CA MET A 30 -1.79 -9.42 -1.84
C MET A 30 -2.31 -7.99 -1.83
N VAL A 31 -2.48 -7.40 -3.01
CA VAL A 31 -2.97 -6.03 -3.14
C VAL A 31 -4.26 -6.04 -3.95
N ARG A 32 -5.28 -5.37 -3.43
CA ARG A 32 -6.59 -5.28 -4.06
C ARG A 32 -7.04 -3.83 -4.09
N ALA A 33 -7.59 -3.39 -5.21
CA ALA A 33 -8.20 -2.08 -5.31
C ALA A 33 -9.49 -2.02 -4.49
N THR A 34 -9.73 -0.90 -3.80
CA THR A 34 -10.93 -0.72 -2.98
C THR A 34 -12.11 -0.15 -3.78
N ASP A 35 -11.82 0.56 -4.88
CA ASP A 35 -12.84 1.20 -5.70
C ASP A 35 -12.26 1.47 -7.10
N ASP A 36 -13.03 2.20 -7.91
CA ASP A 36 -12.63 2.50 -9.30
C ASP A 36 -11.68 3.68 -9.42
N SER A 37 -11.31 4.33 -8.32
CA SER A 37 -10.44 5.49 -8.35
C SER A 37 -9.02 5.17 -8.78
N GLN A 38 -8.61 3.90 -8.67
CA GLN A 38 -7.25 3.43 -8.90
C GLN A 38 -6.23 4.05 -7.94
N ARG A 39 -6.72 4.58 -6.80
CA ARG A 39 -5.87 5.20 -5.78
C ARG A 39 -6.02 4.58 -4.41
N GLY A 40 -7.11 3.87 -4.14
CA GLY A 40 -7.34 3.18 -2.88
C GLY A 40 -7.05 1.70 -3.00
N TYR A 41 -6.29 1.16 -2.04
CA TYR A 41 -5.90 -0.25 -2.07
C TYR A 41 -5.94 -0.84 -0.68
N VAL A 42 -6.21 -2.15 -0.63
CA VAL A 42 -6.08 -2.96 0.58
C VAL A 42 -4.92 -3.92 0.36
N VAL A 43 -3.95 -3.86 1.26
CA VAL A 43 -2.77 -4.73 1.22
C VAL A 43 -2.90 -5.75 2.33
N THR A 44 -2.94 -7.02 1.97
CA THR A 44 -3.03 -8.12 2.94
C THR A 44 -1.66 -8.76 3.06
N VAL A 45 -1.10 -8.71 4.27
CA VAL A 45 0.25 -9.19 4.56
C VAL A 45 0.15 -10.38 5.49
N GLN A 46 0.69 -11.52 5.07
CA GLN A 46 0.59 -12.76 5.84
C GLN A 46 1.85 -13.09 6.63
N ARG A 47 3.00 -12.53 6.27
CA ARG A 47 4.28 -12.82 6.90
C ARG A 47 4.76 -11.63 7.72
N PRO A 48 5.19 -11.83 8.99
CA PRO A 48 5.72 -10.73 9.79
C PRO A 48 6.92 -10.03 9.14
N SER A 49 7.81 -10.78 8.48
CA SER A 49 8.96 -10.19 7.81
C SER A 49 8.54 -9.31 6.64
N ALA A 50 7.52 -9.72 5.90
CA ALA A 50 6.97 -8.91 4.80
C ALA A 50 6.32 -7.65 5.35
N MET A 51 5.68 -7.73 6.51
CA MET A 51 5.04 -6.55 7.12
C MET A 51 6.06 -5.45 7.42
N ALA A 52 7.20 -5.81 8.00
CA ALA A 52 8.24 -4.83 8.30
C ALA A 52 8.73 -4.15 7.02
N HIS A 53 8.90 -4.92 5.94
CA HIS A 53 9.34 -4.39 4.66
C HIS A 53 8.29 -3.45 4.06
N ILE A 54 7.03 -3.82 4.12
CA ILE A 54 5.93 -3.02 3.57
C ILE A 54 5.78 -1.73 4.37
N GLU A 55 5.82 -1.78 5.69
CA GLU A 55 5.72 -0.58 6.52
C GLU A 55 6.84 0.40 6.20
N ARG A 56 8.05 -0.10 5.98
CA ARG A 56 9.19 0.76 5.63
C ARG A 56 8.94 1.46 4.30
N ARG A 57 8.45 0.74 3.30
CA ARG A 57 8.14 1.32 1.99
C ARG A 57 7.05 2.36 2.08
N LEU A 58 5.96 2.03 2.78
CA LEU A 58 4.83 2.94 2.92
C LEU A 58 5.22 4.19 3.69
N ALA A 59 5.99 4.06 4.76
CA ALA A 59 6.45 5.20 5.54
C ALA A 59 7.33 6.12 4.70
N GLU A 60 8.19 5.56 3.86
CA GLU A 60 9.05 6.35 2.98
C GLU A 60 8.22 7.12 1.96
N TRP A 61 7.26 6.46 1.31
CA TRP A 61 6.39 7.11 0.34
C TRP A 61 5.47 8.16 0.97
N GLU A 62 5.01 7.90 2.19
CA GLU A 62 4.22 8.87 2.94
C GLU A 62 5.03 10.12 3.24
N LYS A 63 6.31 9.93 3.57
CA LYS A 63 7.23 11.04 3.84
C LYS A 63 7.35 11.97 2.65
N TYR A 64 7.30 11.42 1.43
CA TYR A 64 7.35 12.22 0.21
C TYR A 64 5.99 12.76 -0.20
N GLY A 65 4.94 12.45 0.54
CA GLY A 65 3.60 12.95 0.23
C GLY A 65 2.88 12.19 -0.86
N PHE A 66 3.33 10.99 -1.20
CA PHE A 66 2.70 10.20 -2.27
C PHE A 66 1.42 9.51 -1.84
N LEU A 67 1.32 9.13 -0.58
CA LEU A 67 0.20 8.35 -0.08
C LEU A 67 0.00 8.55 1.41
N SER A 68 -1.13 8.03 1.90
CA SER A 68 -1.36 7.83 3.32
C SER A 68 -1.73 6.36 3.53
N TRP A 69 -1.46 5.84 4.72
CA TRP A 69 -1.74 4.45 5.01
C TRP A 69 -2.09 4.25 6.47
N GLN A 70 -2.81 3.17 6.73
CA GLN A 70 -3.26 2.85 8.07
C GLN A 70 -3.42 1.35 8.20
N VAL A 71 -2.92 0.78 9.29
CA VAL A 71 -3.12 -0.64 9.59
C VAL A 71 -4.52 -0.79 10.19
N ALA A 72 -5.33 -1.66 9.60
CA ALA A 72 -6.65 -1.92 10.10
C ALA A 72 -6.56 -2.64 11.44
N ALA A 73 -7.46 -2.31 12.34
CA ALA A 73 -7.57 -3.03 13.60
C ALA A 73 -7.95 -4.48 13.33
N PRO A 74 -7.35 -5.43 14.07
CA PRO A 74 -7.70 -6.84 13.91
C PRO A 74 -9.12 -7.13 14.34
#